data_38d7cce1047e121fb04790db7e36062f
#
_entry.id   38d7cce1047e121fb04790db7e36062f
#
_cell.length_a   1.000
_cell.length_b   1.000
_cell.length_c   1.000
_cell.angle_alpha   90.00
_cell.angle_beta   90.00
_cell.angle_gamma   90.00
#
_symmetry.space_group_name_H-M   'P 1'
#
loop_
_entity.id
_entity.type
_entity.pdbx_description
1 polymer ?
#
loop_
_entity_poly.entity_id
_entity_poly.type
_entity_poly.pdbx_seq_one_letter_code
_entity_poly.pdbx_strand_id
1 'polypeptide(L)'
;MAFLQGKKILITGLLSNRSIAYGIAQACKREGAELAFTYVGERFKDRITDFAKEFDSNLIFDCDVTSDEQINALFADLGKSWDHLDGLVHSIGFAPREAIAGDFLDGLSREGFKVAHDISAYSF
;
A
#
# COMPACT_ATOMS: atom_id res chain seq x y z
N MET A 1 27.09 5.52 -1.29
CA MET A 1 26.34 5.81 -0.06
C MET A 1 24.84 5.64 -0.31
N ALA A 2 24.18 4.92 0.57
CA ALA A 2 22.74 4.71 0.45
C ALA A 2 22.00 5.94 1.00
N PHE A 3 21.31 6.67 0.13
CA PHE A 3 20.75 7.96 0.52
C PHE A 3 19.47 7.87 1.37
N LEU A 4 18.86 6.66 1.46
CA LEU A 4 17.73 6.39 2.35
C LEU A 4 18.13 5.63 3.62
N GLN A 5 19.42 5.58 3.93
CA GLN A 5 19.91 4.82 5.08
C GLN A 5 19.19 5.24 6.37
N GLY A 6 18.57 4.26 7.03
CA GLY A 6 17.83 4.46 8.26
C GLY A 6 16.47 5.14 8.12
N LYS A 7 16.04 5.48 6.90
CA LYS A 7 14.71 6.06 6.67
C LYS A 7 13.63 4.99 6.80
N LYS A 8 12.52 5.35 7.42
CA LYS A 8 11.39 4.46 7.67
C LYS A 8 10.26 4.76 6.69
N ILE A 9 9.96 3.80 5.82
CA ILE A 9 9.03 4.00 4.71
C ILE A 9 7.94 2.92 4.76
N LEU A 10 6.69 3.37 4.80
CA LEU A 10 5.52 2.51 4.71
C LEU A 10 5.09 2.39 3.26
N ILE A 11 4.97 1.17 2.77
CA ILE A 11 4.58 0.88 1.38
C ILE A 11 3.24 0.16 1.37
N THR A 12 2.28 0.75 0.67
CA THR A 12 0.96 0.16 0.45
C THR A 12 0.85 -0.36 -0.98
N GLY A 13 -0.11 -1.23 -1.22
CA GLY A 13 -0.45 -1.66 -2.58
C GLY A 13 0.48 -2.73 -3.17
N LEU A 14 1.32 -3.35 -2.37
CA LEU A 14 2.14 -4.47 -2.83
C LEU A 14 1.29 -5.73 -2.93
N LEU A 15 1.06 -6.22 -4.14
CA LEU A 15 0.25 -7.42 -4.40
C LEU A 15 1.08 -8.57 -4.98
N SER A 16 2.07 -8.25 -5.80
CA SER A 16 2.91 -9.23 -6.48
C SER A 16 4.22 -8.60 -6.89
N ASN A 17 5.13 -9.41 -7.42
CA ASN A 17 6.40 -8.91 -7.97
C ASN A 17 6.23 -8.08 -9.26
N ARG A 18 5.00 -7.97 -9.76
CA ARG A 18 4.66 -7.07 -10.88
C ARG A 18 4.07 -5.75 -10.43
N SER A 19 3.82 -5.57 -9.15
CA SER A 19 3.30 -4.31 -8.60
C SER A 19 4.34 -3.20 -8.76
N ILE A 20 3.88 -1.99 -9.01
CA ILE A 20 4.73 -0.80 -8.97
C ILE A 20 5.36 -0.67 -7.58
N ALA A 21 4.56 -0.95 -6.54
CA ALA A 21 5.04 -0.94 -5.15
C ALA A 21 6.24 -1.89 -4.93
N TYR A 22 6.29 -3.02 -5.63
CA TYR A 22 7.42 -3.94 -5.52
C TYR A 22 8.71 -3.31 -6.01
N GLY A 23 8.68 -2.66 -7.18
CA GLY A 23 9.84 -1.95 -7.71
C GLY A 23 10.29 -0.81 -6.81
N ILE A 24 9.34 -0.08 -6.22
CA ILE A 24 9.64 0.98 -5.26
C ILE A 24 10.31 0.39 -4.01
N ALA A 25 9.78 -0.72 -3.50
CA ALA A 25 10.37 -1.41 -2.34
C ALA A 25 11.80 -1.86 -2.62
N GLN A 26 12.07 -2.41 -3.81
CA GLN A 26 13.42 -2.78 -4.21
C GLN A 26 14.36 -1.59 -4.20
N ALA A 27 13.93 -0.47 -4.76
CA ALA A 27 14.75 0.75 -4.81
C ALA A 27 14.99 1.30 -3.40
N CYS A 28 13.97 1.37 -2.57
CA CYS A 28 14.10 1.86 -1.19
C CYS A 28 15.04 0.96 -0.38
N LYS A 29 14.90 -0.35 -0.51
CA LYS A 29 15.77 -1.30 0.20
C LYS A 29 17.22 -1.18 -0.26
N ARG A 30 17.44 -1.07 -1.55
CA ARG A 30 18.78 -0.87 -2.10
C ARG A 30 19.45 0.38 -1.52
N GLU A 31 18.67 1.43 -1.28
CA GLU A 31 19.16 2.70 -0.74
C GLU A 31 19.14 2.77 0.80
N GLY A 32 18.92 1.63 1.46
CA GLY A 32 19.12 1.50 2.90
C GLY A 32 17.91 1.77 3.78
N ALA A 33 16.72 1.91 3.21
CA ALA A 33 15.50 2.15 3.98
C ALA A 33 15.06 0.93 4.77
N GLU A 34 14.42 1.17 5.90
CA GLU A 34 13.61 0.19 6.62
C GLU A 34 12.19 0.26 6.09
N LEU A 35 11.57 -0.88 5.83
CA LEU A 35 10.27 -0.94 5.16
C LEU A 35 9.21 -1.60 6.05
N ALA A 36 7.98 -1.10 5.92
CA ALA A 36 6.77 -1.73 6.42
C ALA A 36 5.76 -1.82 5.29
N PHE A 37 4.85 -2.78 5.37
CA PHE A 37 3.92 -3.08 4.28
C PHE A 37 2.50 -3.23 4.79
N THR A 38 1.52 -2.92 3.93
CA THR A 38 0.12 -3.23 4.18
C THR A 38 -0.40 -4.24 3.17
N TYR A 39 -1.44 -4.96 3.56
CA TYR A 39 -2.18 -5.87 2.69
C TYR A 39 -3.66 -5.77 3.04
N VAL A 40 -4.52 -6.31 2.20
CA VAL A 40 -5.97 -6.31 2.43
C VAL A 40 -6.48 -7.73 2.40
N GLY A 41 -6.95 -8.20 3.55
CA GLY A 41 -7.57 -9.51 3.68
C GLY A 41 -6.59 -10.64 3.99
N GLU A 42 -7.05 -11.57 4.80
CA GLU A 42 -6.25 -12.67 5.33
C GLU A 42 -5.60 -13.53 4.24
N ARG A 43 -6.25 -13.67 3.09
CA ARG A 43 -5.74 -14.49 1.98
C ARG A 43 -4.41 -13.98 1.40
N PHE A 44 -4.11 -12.69 1.59
CA PHE A 44 -2.85 -12.10 1.10
C PHE A 44 -1.75 -12.08 2.14
N LYS A 45 -2.05 -12.43 3.39
CA LYS A 45 -1.11 -12.32 4.50
C LYS A 45 0.19 -13.09 4.25
N ASP A 46 0.07 -14.34 3.84
CA ASP A 46 1.26 -15.18 3.63
C ASP A 46 2.13 -14.65 2.50
N ARG A 47 1.51 -14.19 1.41
CA ARG A 47 2.22 -13.61 0.28
C ARG A 47 3.00 -12.36 0.68
N ILE A 48 2.35 -11.46 1.43
CA ILE A 48 2.99 -10.22 1.86
C ILE A 48 4.06 -10.52 2.92
N THR A 49 3.84 -11.50 3.78
CA THR A 49 4.86 -11.94 4.73
C THR A 49 6.14 -12.36 4.00
N ASP A 50 6.00 -13.13 2.91
CA ASP A 50 7.15 -13.58 2.13
C ASP A 50 7.87 -12.42 1.45
N PHE A 51 7.12 -11.46 0.88
CA PHE A 51 7.74 -10.25 0.32
C PHE A 51 8.43 -9.42 1.40
N ALA A 52 7.82 -9.26 2.56
CA ALA A 52 8.45 -8.52 3.65
C ALA A 52 9.78 -9.14 4.06
N LYS A 53 9.85 -10.46 4.13
CA LYS A 53 11.11 -11.17 4.41
C LYS A 53 12.17 -10.90 3.35
N GLU A 54 11.79 -10.84 2.09
CA GLU A 54 12.71 -10.50 0.99
C GLU A 54 13.36 -9.13 1.22
N PHE A 55 12.63 -8.21 1.85
CA PHE A 55 13.11 -6.87 2.17
C PHE A 55 13.57 -6.71 3.63
N ASP A 56 13.86 -7.82 4.31
CA ASP A 56 14.32 -7.86 5.70
C ASP A 56 13.35 -7.17 6.67
N SER A 57 12.05 -7.31 6.43
CA SER A 57 11.01 -6.74 7.27
C SER A 57 10.04 -7.79 7.77
N ASN A 58 9.54 -7.60 8.98
CA ASN A 58 8.42 -8.35 9.54
C ASN A 58 7.23 -7.44 9.87
N LEU A 59 7.28 -6.18 9.43
CA LEU A 59 6.23 -5.20 9.69
C LEU A 59 5.19 -5.25 8.57
N ILE A 60 4.16 -6.04 8.79
CA ILE A 60 3.03 -6.16 7.87
C ILE A 60 1.74 -5.90 8.63
N PHE A 61 0.80 -5.21 8.00
CA PHE A 61 -0.45 -4.81 8.63
C PHE A 61 -1.62 -4.97 7.66
N ASP A 62 -2.71 -5.54 8.17
CA ASP A 62 -3.95 -5.61 7.40
C ASP A 62 -4.64 -4.24 7.46
N CYS A 63 -4.87 -3.63 6.32
CA CYS A 63 -5.53 -2.33 6.25
C CYS A 63 -6.33 -2.18 4.97
N ASP A 64 -7.65 -2.14 5.13
CA ASP A 64 -8.56 -1.74 4.07
C ASP A 64 -8.75 -0.22 4.18
N VAL A 65 -8.31 0.51 3.16
CA VAL A 65 -8.33 1.97 3.16
C VAL A 65 -9.74 2.58 3.03
N THR A 66 -10.77 1.76 2.87
CA THR A 66 -12.16 2.21 2.95
C THR A 66 -12.66 2.31 4.40
N SER A 67 -11.85 1.86 5.36
CA SER A 67 -12.20 1.86 6.79
C SER A 67 -11.27 2.81 7.55
N ASP A 68 -11.83 3.90 8.06
CA ASP A 68 -11.08 4.84 8.90
C ASP A 68 -10.54 4.16 10.16
N GLU A 69 -11.31 3.23 10.71
CA GLU A 69 -10.86 2.47 11.89
C GLU A 69 -9.60 1.65 11.60
N GLN A 70 -9.55 1.01 10.44
CA GLN A 70 -8.37 0.23 10.04
C GLN A 70 -7.17 1.12 9.75
N ILE A 71 -7.39 2.29 9.14
CA ILE A 71 -6.31 3.26 8.93
C ILE A 71 -5.74 3.73 10.27
N ASN A 72 -6.61 4.08 11.21
CA ASN A 72 -6.18 4.50 12.54
C ASN A 72 -5.43 3.39 13.27
N ALA A 73 -5.93 2.15 13.19
CA ALA A 73 -5.28 0.98 13.80
C ALA A 73 -3.91 0.72 13.18
N LEU A 74 -3.78 0.89 11.87
CA LEU A 74 -2.49 0.73 11.17
C LEU A 74 -1.42 1.64 11.80
N PHE A 75 -1.71 2.91 11.95
CA PHE A 75 -0.71 3.85 12.48
C PHE A 75 -0.47 3.66 13.97
N ALA A 76 -1.49 3.26 14.73
CA ALA A 76 -1.30 2.90 16.13
C ALA A 76 -0.38 1.68 16.29
N ASP A 77 -0.57 0.66 15.46
CA ASP A 77 0.26 -0.56 15.50
C ASP A 77 1.67 -0.30 14.98
N LEU A 78 1.80 0.45 13.90
CA LEU A 78 3.11 0.83 13.35
C LEU A 78 3.91 1.65 14.37
N GLY A 79 3.24 2.51 15.12
CA GLY A 79 3.85 3.32 16.17
C GLY A 79 4.46 2.54 17.33
N LYS A 80 4.10 1.26 17.47
CA LYS A 80 4.74 0.37 18.45
C LYS A 80 6.15 -0.04 18.05
N SER A 81 6.45 -0.01 16.75
CA SER A 81 7.76 -0.40 16.20
C SER A 81 8.59 0.78 15.75
N TRP A 82 7.95 1.84 15.24
CA TRP A 82 8.61 3.03 14.73
C TRP A 82 8.13 4.27 15.49
N ASP A 83 9.07 5.12 15.85
CA ASP A 83 8.79 6.40 16.52
C ASP A 83 8.44 7.52 15.55
N HIS A 84 8.70 7.31 14.27
CA HIS A 84 8.40 8.29 13.21
C HIS A 84 8.28 7.59 11.87
N LEU A 85 7.78 8.33 10.88
CA LEU A 85 7.64 7.88 9.50
C LEU A 85 8.32 8.90 8.60
N ASP A 86 9.26 8.46 7.77
CA ASP A 86 9.96 9.35 6.84
C ASP A 86 9.29 9.43 5.48
N GLY A 87 8.63 8.37 5.06
CA GLY A 87 7.95 8.33 3.76
C GLY A 87 6.77 7.38 3.74
N LEU A 88 5.78 7.74 2.95
CA LEU A 88 4.60 6.92 2.67
C LEU A 88 4.46 6.74 1.16
N VAL A 89 4.40 5.49 0.74
CA VAL A 89 4.12 5.15 -0.66
C VAL A 89 2.68 4.67 -0.75
N HIS A 90 1.82 5.50 -1.33
CA HIS A 90 0.43 5.17 -1.61
C HIS A 90 0.33 4.64 -3.03
N SER A 91 0.39 3.32 -3.17
CA SER A 91 0.33 2.63 -4.45
C SER A 91 -0.97 1.82 -4.55
N ILE A 92 -2.08 2.47 -4.21
CA ILE A 92 -3.41 1.88 -4.17
C ILE A 92 -4.28 2.58 -5.20
N GLY A 93 -4.96 1.79 -6.02
CA GLY A 93 -5.93 2.30 -6.97
C GLY A 93 -6.97 1.24 -7.26
N PHE A 94 -8.20 1.67 -7.47
CA PHE A 94 -9.31 0.79 -7.80
C PHE A 94 -10.35 1.56 -8.60
N ALA A 95 -10.95 0.87 -9.57
CA ALA A 95 -12.16 1.32 -10.24
C ALA A 95 -13.05 0.11 -10.47
N PRO A 96 -14.39 0.25 -10.37
CA PRO A 96 -15.29 -0.85 -10.68
C PRO A 96 -15.06 -1.33 -12.11
N ARG A 97 -15.25 -2.62 -12.33
CA ARG A 97 -15.00 -3.22 -13.64
C ARG A 97 -15.79 -2.53 -14.76
N GLU A 98 -17.04 -2.19 -14.51
CA GLU A 98 -17.91 -1.52 -15.48
C GLU A 98 -17.43 -0.11 -15.83
N ALA A 99 -16.65 0.52 -14.96
CA ALA A 99 -16.10 1.85 -15.21
C ALA A 99 -14.89 1.84 -16.14
N ILE A 100 -14.21 0.69 -16.25
CA ILE A 100 -12.99 0.56 -17.07
C ILE A 100 -13.18 -0.32 -18.29
N ALA A 101 -14.33 -1.00 -18.42
CA ALA A 101 -14.64 -1.85 -19.56
C ALA A 101 -15.31 -1.03 -20.68
N GLY A 102 -14.90 -1.26 -21.93
CA GLY A 102 -15.48 -0.59 -23.08
C GLY A 102 -15.16 0.92 -23.15
N ASP A 103 -16.07 1.67 -23.76
CA ASP A 103 -15.90 3.10 -23.90
C ASP A 103 -16.10 3.83 -22.58
N PHE A 104 -15.28 4.87 -22.35
CA PHE A 104 -15.29 5.61 -21.09
C PHE A 104 -16.67 6.18 -20.75
N LEU A 105 -17.35 6.80 -21.72
CA LEU A 105 -18.64 7.44 -21.45
C LEU A 105 -19.75 6.41 -21.14
N ASP A 106 -19.67 5.22 -21.71
CA ASP A 106 -20.66 4.16 -21.46
C ASP A 106 -20.52 3.57 -20.05
N GLY A 107 -19.30 3.50 -19.56
CA GLY A 107 -19.02 2.97 -18.22
C GLY A 107 -19.05 4.01 -17.10
N LEU A 108 -19.16 5.27 -17.43
CA LEU A 108 -19.12 6.35 -16.45
C LEU A 108 -20.41 6.41 -15.64
N SER A 109 -20.28 6.38 -14.33
CA SER A 109 -21.41 6.57 -13.41
C SER A 109 -20.94 7.37 -12.19
N ARG A 110 -21.90 8.02 -11.55
CA ARG A 110 -21.61 8.75 -10.30
C ARG A 110 -21.08 7.82 -9.22
N GLU A 111 -21.70 6.65 -9.08
CA GLU A 111 -21.28 5.67 -8.08
C GLU A 111 -19.90 5.09 -8.39
N GLY A 112 -19.64 4.75 -9.63
CA GLY A 112 -18.32 4.26 -10.06
C GLY A 112 -17.22 5.27 -9.80
N PHE A 113 -17.49 6.56 -10.08
CA PHE A 113 -16.54 7.63 -9.80
C PHE A 113 -16.28 7.78 -8.30
N LYS A 114 -17.34 7.74 -7.48
CA LYS A 114 -17.19 7.84 -6.01
C LYS A 114 -16.32 6.73 -5.46
N VAL A 115 -16.57 5.49 -5.89
CA VAL A 115 -15.80 4.32 -5.44
C VAL A 115 -14.34 4.46 -5.84
N ALA A 116 -14.08 4.82 -7.10
CA ALA A 116 -12.72 4.98 -7.59
C ALA A 116 -11.98 6.10 -6.85
N HIS A 117 -12.64 7.22 -6.63
CA HIS A 117 -12.06 8.35 -5.91
C HIS A 117 -11.79 8.03 -4.44
N ASP A 118 -12.74 7.39 -3.78
CA ASP A 118 -12.63 7.03 -2.36
C ASP A 118 -11.40 6.15 -2.11
N ILE A 119 -11.25 5.08 -2.88
CA ILE A 119 -10.16 4.12 -2.69
C ILE A 119 -8.84 4.66 -3.22
N SER A 120 -8.85 5.34 -4.37
CA SER A 120 -7.61 5.70 -5.07
C SER A 120 -7.03 7.04 -4.63
N ALA A 121 -7.86 7.98 -4.19
CA ALA A 121 -7.41 9.33 -3.87
C ALA A 121 -7.71 9.75 -2.43
N TYR A 122 -8.95 9.62 -1.98
CA TYR A 122 -9.32 10.05 -0.63
C TYR A 122 -8.55 9.28 0.43
N SER A 123 -8.28 8.01 0.21
CA SER A 123 -7.60 7.14 1.16
C SER A 123 -6.18 7.61 1.51
N PHE A 124 -5.58 8.44 0.69
CA PHE A 124 -4.28 9.02 1.00
C PHE A 124 -4.34 9.95 2.21
#